data_f905ba506da95dd2a839fcb9df65d97b
#
_entry.id   f905ba506da95dd2a839fcb9df65d97b
#
_cell.length_a   1.000
_cell.length_b   1.000
_cell.length_c   1.000
_cell.angle_alpha   90.00
_cell.angle_beta   90.00
_cell.angle_gamma   90.00
#
_symmetry.space_group_name_H-M   'P 1'
#
loop_
_entity.id
_entity.type
_entity.pdbx_description
1 polymer ?
#
loop_
_entity_poly.entity_id
_entity_poly.type
_entity_poly.pdbx_seq_one_letter_code
_entity_poly.pdbx_strand_id
1 'polypeptide(L)'
;MGRKNSPSAKKELVTLITNYEEAKAENRQLYLDADQLADIADWYASERKFEEAQEVITYGLKIHPGNTDLLIEQAYLYLDTQKLQKAKKVADSITEEFDSEVKLLKAELLLNGGKLEEAQWLLSTLADADELETIIDVVFLYLDMGYPDAAKEWLDRGKSRYAEDEEYMALTADYLASTHQVESAIIYYNKLIDKSPFNPSYWMGLVKCYFVQEQIDKAIEACDFALAADDQCGEAYAYKAHCFFYLNNSDTIFN
;
A
#
# COMPACT_ATOMS: atom_id res chain seq x y z
N MET A 1 -1.46 -5.32 6.74
CA MET A 1 -0.14 -5.19 6.07
C MET A 1 1.10 -5.23 6.98
N GLY A 2 1.03 -5.02 8.30
CA GLY A 2 2.21 -4.92 9.18
C GLY A 2 3.10 -6.17 9.28
N ARG A 3 2.57 -7.39 9.20
CA ARG A 3 3.38 -8.63 9.22
C ARG A 3 4.07 -8.95 7.89
N LYS A 4 3.57 -8.45 6.75
CA LYS A 4 4.11 -8.73 5.40
C LYS A 4 5.41 -7.96 5.10
N ASN A 5 5.75 -6.93 5.87
CA ASN A 5 6.90 -6.06 5.59
C ASN A 5 8.22 -6.43 6.30
N SER A 6 8.25 -7.48 7.12
CA SER A 6 9.51 -7.89 7.74
C SER A 6 10.43 -8.55 6.68
N PRO A 7 11.77 -8.37 6.79
CA PRO A 7 12.72 -9.02 5.86
C PRO A 7 12.58 -10.55 5.81
N SER A 8 12.13 -11.17 6.92
CA SER A 8 11.84 -12.61 6.99
C SER A 8 10.60 -12.97 6.18
N ALA A 9 9.50 -12.21 6.35
CA ALA A 9 8.26 -12.43 5.62
C ALA A 9 8.44 -12.24 4.11
N LYS A 10 9.19 -11.22 3.68
CA LYS A 10 9.55 -11.03 2.27
C LYS A 10 10.31 -12.24 1.70
N LYS A 11 11.26 -12.79 2.44
CA LYS A 11 12.03 -13.96 2.00
C LYS A 11 11.16 -15.22 1.92
N GLU A 12 10.26 -15.39 2.87
CA GLU A 12 9.30 -16.50 2.89
C GLU A 12 8.33 -16.41 1.70
N LEU A 13 7.80 -15.23 1.41
CA LEU A 13 6.93 -14.98 0.27
C LEU A 13 7.64 -15.26 -1.05
N VAL A 14 8.87 -14.77 -1.24
CA VAL A 14 9.67 -15.07 -2.46
C VAL A 14 9.88 -16.56 -2.64
N THR A 15 10.18 -17.28 -1.55
CA THR A 15 10.33 -18.73 -1.59
C THR A 15 9.03 -19.43 -1.96
N LEU A 16 7.91 -18.97 -1.41
CA LEU A 16 6.57 -19.50 -1.69
C LEU A 16 6.21 -19.31 -3.16
N ILE A 17 6.43 -18.12 -3.72
CA ILE A 17 6.18 -17.80 -5.13
C ILE A 17 7.05 -18.67 -6.05
N THR A 18 8.35 -18.78 -5.74
CA THR A 18 9.27 -19.61 -6.53
C THR A 18 8.80 -21.06 -6.59
N ASN A 19 8.43 -21.63 -5.43
CA ASN A 19 7.91 -23.00 -5.36
C ASN A 19 6.60 -23.19 -6.14
N TYR A 20 5.74 -22.17 -6.12
CA TYR A 20 4.48 -22.18 -6.87
C TYR A 20 4.74 -22.14 -8.38
N GLU A 21 5.63 -21.26 -8.85
CA GLU A 21 5.99 -21.14 -10.26
C GLU A 21 6.67 -22.41 -10.80
N GLU A 22 7.59 -23.01 -10.03
CA GLU A 22 8.22 -24.29 -10.38
C GLU A 22 7.18 -25.41 -10.50
N ALA A 23 6.28 -25.54 -9.52
CA ALA A 23 5.24 -26.55 -9.55
C ALA A 23 4.29 -26.36 -10.75
N LYS A 24 3.97 -25.12 -11.10
CA LYS A 24 3.15 -24.76 -12.28
C LYS A 24 3.88 -25.14 -13.57
N ALA A 25 5.17 -24.83 -13.70
CA ALA A 25 5.99 -25.15 -14.86
C ALA A 25 6.13 -26.67 -15.08
N GLU A 26 6.25 -27.44 -13.98
CA GLU A 26 6.34 -28.91 -14.00
C GLU A 26 4.95 -29.61 -14.14
N ASN A 27 3.88 -28.85 -14.19
CA ASN A 27 2.50 -29.35 -14.15
C ASN A 27 2.22 -30.28 -12.94
N ARG A 28 2.90 -29.97 -11.82
CA ARG A 28 2.83 -30.68 -10.54
C ARG A 28 1.78 -30.06 -9.66
N GLN A 29 0.93 -30.86 -9.05
CA GLN A 29 0.00 -30.36 -8.05
C GLN A 29 0.76 -29.97 -6.78
N LEU A 30 0.64 -28.69 -6.39
CA LEU A 30 1.11 -28.17 -5.13
C LEU A 30 -0.12 -27.84 -4.28
N TYR A 31 -0.26 -28.51 -3.14
CA TYR A 31 -1.29 -28.13 -2.18
C TYR A 31 -0.76 -26.96 -1.35
N LEU A 32 -1.47 -25.86 -1.36
CA LEU A 32 -1.20 -24.66 -0.58
C LEU A 32 -2.43 -24.31 0.24
N ASP A 33 -2.22 -23.75 1.41
CA ASP A 33 -3.29 -23.20 2.23
C ASP A 33 -3.89 -21.95 1.59
N ALA A 34 -5.09 -21.56 2.01
CA ALA A 34 -5.80 -20.44 1.44
C ALA A 34 -5.02 -19.12 1.59
N ASP A 35 -4.46 -18.88 2.78
CA ASP A 35 -3.64 -17.70 3.09
C ASP A 35 -2.41 -17.60 2.17
N GLN A 36 -1.73 -18.74 1.92
CA GLN A 36 -0.59 -18.78 1.00
C GLN A 36 -0.99 -18.45 -0.44
N LEU A 37 -2.16 -18.90 -0.87
CA LEU A 37 -2.68 -18.58 -2.20
C LEU A 37 -3.15 -17.13 -2.29
N ALA A 38 -3.72 -16.57 -1.24
CA ALA A 38 -4.04 -15.16 -1.15
C ALA A 38 -2.78 -14.29 -1.23
N ASP A 39 -1.72 -14.62 -0.47
CA ASP A 39 -0.43 -13.92 -0.52
C ASP A 39 0.22 -13.95 -1.92
N ILE A 40 0.15 -15.10 -2.62
CA ILE A 40 0.64 -15.20 -4.01
C ILE A 40 -0.21 -14.34 -4.96
N ALA A 41 -1.52 -14.32 -4.78
CA ALA A 41 -2.43 -13.53 -5.62
C ALA A 41 -2.18 -12.03 -5.42
N ASP A 42 -2.07 -11.56 -4.19
CA ASP A 42 -1.73 -10.17 -3.83
C ASP A 42 -0.38 -9.77 -4.46
N TRP A 43 0.64 -10.63 -4.35
CA TRP A 43 1.93 -10.36 -4.97
C TRP A 43 1.83 -10.21 -6.49
N TYR A 44 1.11 -11.10 -7.19
CA TYR A 44 0.93 -10.96 -8.64
C TYR A 44 0.14 -9.69 -8.99
N ALA A 45 -0.86 -9.32 -8.19
CA ALA A 45 -1.64 -8.10 -8.40
C ALA A 45 -0.76 -6.84 -8.20
N SER A 46 0.08 -6.81 -7.17
CA SER A 46 1.02 -5.71 -6.91
C SER A 46 2.05 -5.52 -8.04
N GLU A 47 2.47 -6.64 -8.68
CA GLU A 47 3.33 -6.63 -9.88
C GLU A 47 2.55 -6.36 -11.19
N ARG A 48 1.26 -6.02 -11.10
CA ARG A 48 0.33 -5.81 -12.23
C ARG A 48 0.17 -7.04 -13.15
N LYS A 49 0.48 -8.22 -12.65
CA LYS A 49 0.27 -9.50 -13.31
C LYS A 49 -1.15 -10.01 -13.01
N PHE A 50 -2.15 -9.28 -13.48
CA PHE A 50 -3.56 -9.51 -13.11
C PHE A 50 -4.13 -10.83 -13.62
N GLU A 51 -3.59 -11.35 -14.71
CA GLU A 51 -4.02 -12.65 -15.26
C GLU A 51 -3.55 -13.79 -14.36
N GLU A 52 -2.29 -13.74 -13.92
CA GLU A 52 -1.69 -14.70 -13.00
C GLU A 52 -2.39 -14.64 -11.63
N ALA A 53 -2.66 -13.44 -11.10
CA ALA A 53 -3.42 -13.27 -9.88
C ALA A 53 -4.82 -13.94 -9.99
N GLN A 54 -5.53 -13.71 -11.09
CA GLN A 54 -6.85 -14.34 -11.33
C GLN A 54 -6.77 -15.87 -11.42
N GLU A 55 -5.69 -16.42 -12.01
CA GLU A 55 -5.48 -17.87 -12.06
C GLU A 55 -5.28 -18.46 -10.66
N VAL A 56 -4.44 -17.83 -9.83
CA VAL A 56 -4.19 -18.26 -8.44
C VAL A 56 -5.49 -18.23 -7.63
N ILE A 57 -6.24 -17.13 -7.68
CA ILE A 57 -7.51 -16.99 -6.97
C ILE A 57 -8.52 -18.05 -7.43
N THR A 58 -8.63 -18.27 -8.74
CA THR A 58 -9.53 -19.26 -9.30
C THR A 58 -9.18 -20.69 -8.85
N TYR A 59 -7.88 -21.01 -8.83
CA TYR A 59 -7.38 -22.28 -8.29
C TYR A 59 -7.66 -22.38 -6.80
N GLY A 60 -7.35 -21.33 -6.04
CA GLY A 60 -7.58 -21.27 -4.60
C GLY A 60 -9.05 -21.51 -4.22
N LEU A 61 -9.96 -20.78 -4.84
CA LEU A 61 -11.39 -20.92 -4.59
C LEU A 61 -11.97 -22.28 -5.03
N LYS A 62 -11.29 -22.99 -5.93
CA LYS A 62 -11.67 -24.35 -6.31
C LYS A 62 -11.33 -25.37 -5.21
N ILE A 63 -10.20 -25.20 -4.52
CA ILE A 63 -9.76 -26.12 -3.46
C ILE A 63 -10.18 -25.67 -2.07
N HIS A 64 -10.40 -24.37 -1.86
CA HIS A 64 -10.90 -23.75 -0.63
C HIS A 64 -12.18 -22.94 -0.94
N PRO A 65 -13.32 -23.58 -1.23
CA PRO A 65 -14.52 -22.86 -1.63
C PRO A 65 -15.04 -21.95 -0.54
N GLY A 66 -15.27 -20.68 -0.88
CA GLY A 66 -15.83 -19.69 0.03
C GLY A 66 -14.84 -19.14 1.07
N ASN A 67 -13.55 -19.41 0.92
CA ASN A 67 -12.55 -18.81 1.81
C ASN A 67 -12.54 -17.28 1.69
N THR A 68 -12.56 -16.60 2.82
CA THR A 68 -12.72 -15.15 2.93
C THR A 68 -11.54 -14.40 2.32
N ASP A 69 -10.30 -14.76 2.62
CA ASP A 69 -9.11 -14.07 2.15
C ASP A 69 -9.02 -14.12 0.61
N LEU A 70 -9.28 -15.28 0.03
CA LEU A 70 -9.32 -15.43 -1.44
C LEU A 70 -10.47 -14.66 -2.09
N LEU A 71 -11.61 -14.50 -1.40
CA LEU A 71 -12.70 -13.65 -1.90
C LEU A 71 -12.35 -12.16 -1.78
N ILE A 72 -11.64 -11.76 -0.72
CA ILE A 72 -11.13 -10.40 -0.57
C ILE A 72 -10.17 -10.09 -1.71
N GLU A 73 -9.17 -10.94 -1.96
CA GLU A 73 -8.23 -10.79 -3.07
C GLU A 73 -8.94 -10.73 -4.45
N GLN A 74 -9.97 -11.56 -4.63
CA GLN A 74 -10.78 -11.50 -5.85
C GLN A 74 -11.51 -10.17 -6.03
N ALA A 75 -12.02 -9.60 -4.94
CA ALA A 75 -12.70 -8.33 -4.97
C ALA A 75 -11.73 -7.18 -5.25
N TYR A 76 -10.56 -7.17 -4.61
CA TYR A 76 -9.50 -6.19 -4.89
C TYR A 76 -8.98 -6.28 -6.32
N LEU A 77 -8.74 -7.48 -6.85
CA LEU A 77 -8.37 -7.66 -8.26
C LEU A 77 -9.44 -7.10 -9.22
N TYR A 78 -10.72 -7.19 -8.85
CA TYR A 78 -11.78 -6.56 -9.65
C TYR A 78 -11.81 -5.04 -9.49
N LEU A 79 -11.43 -4.47 -8.34
CA LEU A 79 -11.27 -3.03 -8.15
C LEU A 79 -10.11 -2.51 -9.00
N ASP A 80 -8.94 -3.14 -8.94
CA ASP A 80 -7.75 -2.78 -9.72
C ASP A 80 -7.99 -2.81 -11.23
N THR A 81 -8.80 -3.78 -11.67
CA THR A 81 -9.18 -3.91 -13.09
C THR A 81 -10.47 -3.15 -13.43
N GLN A 82 -10.91 -2.21 -12.58
CA GLN A 82 -12.08 -1.33 -12.77
C GLN A 82 -13.42 -2.07 -13.01
N LYS A 83 -13.54 -3.29 -12.49
CA LYS A 83 -14.75 -4.12 -12.59
C LYS A 83 -15.63 -4.00 -11.33
N LEU A 84 -15.98 -2.77 -10.95
CA LEU A 84 -16.65 -2.42 -9.69
C LEU A 84 -17.90 -3.31 -9.38
N GLN A 85 -18.73 -3.62 -10.39
CA GLN A 85 -19.91 -4.45 -10.18
C GLN A 85 -19.56 -5.91 -9.82
N LYS A 86 -18.43 -6.42 -10.31
CA LYS A 86 -17.96 -7.76 -9.93
C LYS A 86 -17.37 -7.74 -8.54
N ALA A 87 -16.54 -6.73 -8.20
CA ALA A 87 -16.01 -6.54 -6.87
C ALA A 87 -17.13 -6.52 -5.83
N LYS A 88 -18.17 -5.71 -6.06
CA LYS A 88 -19.33 -5.64 -5.19
C LYS A 88 -20.03 -6.99 -5.00
N LYS A 89 -20.27 -7.74 -6.09
CA LYS A 89 -20.90 -9.07 -6.00
C LYS A 89 -20.10 -10.04 -5.14
N VAL A 90 -18.77 -10.01 -5.26
CA VAL A 90 -17.90 -10.86 -4.45
C VAL A 90 -17.95 -10.43 -3.00
N ALA A 91 -17.78 -9.14 -2.69
CA ALA A 91 -17.85 -8.62 -1.34
C ALA A 91 -19.21 -8.88 -0.65
N ASP A 92 -20.32 -8.81 -1.42
CA ASP A 92 -21.66 -9.13 -0.91
C ASP A 92 -21.86 -10.64 -0.64
N SER A 93 -20.99 -11.51 -1.18
CA SER A 93 -21.03 -12.96 -0.93
C SER A 93 -20.23 -13.40 0.29
N ILE A 94 -19.38 -12.52 0.86
CA ILE A 94 -18.59 -12.82 2.04
C ILE A 94 -19.47 -12.81 3.29
N THR A 95 -19.41 -13.89 4.06
CA THR A 95 -20.27 -14.11 5.24
C THR A 95 -19.67 -13.62 6.55
N GLU A 96 -18.36 -13.40 6.58
CA GLU A 96 -17.60 -12.95 7.76
C GLU A 96 -17.70 -11.42 7.93
N GLU A 97 -18.91 -10.94 8.30
CA GLU A 97 -19.21 -9.50 8.40
C GLU A 97 -18.46 -8.77 9.52
N PHE A 98 -17.90 -9.49 10.48
CA PHE A 98 -17.17 -8.91 11.62
C PHE A 98 -15.67 -8.77 11.35
N ASP A 99 -15.17 -9.38 10.29
CA ASP A 99 -13.79 -9.32 9.89
C ASP A 99 -13.40 -7.89 9.48
N SER A 100 -12.23 -7.43 9.94
CA SER A 100 -11.78 -6.05 9.70
C SER A 100 -11.41 -5.81 8.24
N GLU A 101 -10.78 -6.78 7.57
CA GLU A 101 -10.42 -6.68 6.16
C GLU A 101 -11.66 -6.66 5.26
N VAL A 102 -12.70 -7.46 5.61
CA VAL A 102 -14.00 -7.43 4.93
C VAL A 102 -14.68 -6.08 5.08
N LYS A 103 -14.58 -5.45 6.26
CA LYS A 103 -15.12 -4.10 6.48
C LYS A 103 -14.35 -3.04 5.70
N LEU A 104 -13.01 -3.15 5.63
CA LEU A 104 -12.17 -2.26 4.83
C LEU A 104 -12.55 -2.35 3.34
N LEU A 105 -12.63 -3.57 2.79
CA LEU A 105 -13.07 -3.79 1.41
C LEU A 105 -14.46 -3.19 1.13
N LYS A 106 -15.44 -3.45 2.03
CA LYS A 106 -16.81 -2.91 1.88
C LYS A 106 -16.82 -1.38 2.00
N ALA A 107 -15.99 -0.80 2.87
CA ALA A 107 -15.85 0.66 3.00
C ALA A 107 -15.27 1.27 1.72
N GLU A 108 -14.25 0.65 1.14
CA GLU A 108 -13.69 1.08 -0.15
C GLU A 108 -14.74 1.07 -1.27
N LEU A 109 -15.52 0.02 -1.36
CA LEU A 109 -16.62 -0.06 -2.32
C LEU A 109 -17.70 1.03 -2.10
N LEU A 110 -17.98 1.38 -0.85
CA LEU A 110 -18.87 2.48 -0.51
C LEU A 110 -18.28 3.83 -0.93
N LEU A 111 -17.00 4.07 -0.66
CA LEU A 111 -16.29 5.30 -1.02
C LEU A 111 -16.20 5.46 -2.54
N ASN A 112 -15.90 4.39 -3.28
CA ASN A 112 -15.98 4.37 -4.75
C ASN A 112 -17.38 4.71 -5.28
N GLY A 113 -18.42 4.43 -4.51
CA GLY A 113 -19.80 4.82 -4.79
C GLY A 113 -20.19 6.22 -4.30
N GLY A 114 -19.26 6.98 -3.73
CA GLY A 114 -19.52 8.32 -3.16
C GLY A 114 -20.32 8.31 -1.84
N LYS A 115 -20.37 7.18 -1.13
CA LYS A 115 -21.18 6.96 0.08
C LYS A 115 -20.31 7.11 1.34
N LEU A 116 -19.77 8.30 1.54
CA LEU A 116 -18.85 8.58 2.64
C LEU A 116 -19.45 8.27 4.01
N GLU A 117 -20.69 8.72 4.28
CA GLU A 117 -21.33 8.53 5.60
C GLU A 117 -21.54 7.05 5.94
N GLU A 118 -21.92 6.23 4.93
CA GLU A 118 -22.07 4.78 5.10
C GLU A 118 -20.71 4.11 5.39
N ALA A 119 -19.63 4.53 4.69
CA ALA A 119 -18.28 4.04 4.93
C ALA A 119 -17.75 4.42 6.31
N GLN A 120 -17.95 5.68 6.73
CA GLN A 120 -17.57 6.15 8.07
C GLN A 120 -18.28 5.36 9.18
N TRP A 121 -19.59 5.12 9.01
CA TRP A 121 -20.34 4.30 9.94
C TRP A 121 -19.77 2.87 10.01
N LEU A 122 -19.52 2.24 8.86
CA LEU A 122 -18.99 0.87 8.81
C LEU A 122 -17.62 0.78 9.50
N LEU A 123 -16.69 1.67 9.18
CA LEU A 123 -15.36 1.71 9.77
C LEU A 123 -15.40 2.02 11.28
N SER A 124 -16.38 2.81 11.74
CA SER A 124 -16.56 3.05 13.18
C SER A 124 -16.94 1.78 13.98
N THR A 125 -17.37 0.71 13.30
CA THR A 125 -17.71 -0.59 13.91
C THR A 125 -16.54 -1.56 13.98
N LEU A 126 -15.32 -1.17 13.54
CA LEU A 126 -14.13 -1.98 13.67
C LEU A 126 -13.81 -2.23 15.15
N ALA A 127 -13.59 -3.51 15.51
CA ALA A 127 -13.31 -3.89 16.89
C ALA A 127 -11.91 -3.46 17.34
N ASP A 128 -10.99 -3.37 16.39
CA ASP A 128 -9.57 -3.02 16.51
C ASP A 128 -9.26 -1.59 16.04
N ALA A 129 -10.27 -0.71 16.04
CA ALA A 129 -10.17 0.67 15.54
C ALA A 129 -9.06 1.54 16.17
N ASP A 130 -8.55 1.15 17.34
CA ASP A 130 -7.48 1.84 18.04
C ASP A 130 -6.11 1.12 17.89
N GLU A 131 -6.03 0.03 17.16
CA GLU A 131 -4.76 -0.63 16.84
C GLU A 131 -4.06 0.10 15.68
N LEU A 132 -2.71 0.12 15.75
CA LEU A 132 -1.92 0.91 14.80
C LEU A 132 -2.12 0.46 13.34
N GLU A 133 -2.15 -0.83 13.10
CA GLU A 133 -2.33 -1.42 11.77
C GLU A 133 -3.67 -0.97 11.15
N THR A 134 -4.76 -1.06 11.91
CA THR A 134 -6.09 -0.61 11.47
C THR A 134 -6.12 0.90 11.19
N ILE A 135 -5.47 1.70 12.04
CA ILE A 135 -5.36 3.15 11.80
C ILE A 135 -4.62 3.44 10.49
N ILE A 136 -3.52 2.74 10.24
CA ILE A 136 -2.74 2.87 9.00
C ILE A 136 -3.61 2.56 7.79
N ASP A 137 -4.27 1.42 7.78
CA ASP A 137 -5.10 0.96 6.65
C ASP A 137 -6.25 1.92 6.36
N VAL A 138 -6.95 2.39 7.40
CA VAL A 138 -8.07 3.33 7.21
C VAL A 138 -7.59 4.71 6.78
N VAL A 139 -6.46 5.21 7.28
CA VAL A 139 -5.91 6.51 6.85
C VAL A 139 -5.54 6.45 5.38
N PHE A 140 -4.83 5.40 4.93
CA PHE A 140 -4.49 5.25 3.52
C PHE A 140 -5.73 5.08 2.65
N LEU A 141 -6.71 4.28 3.07
CA LEU A 141 -7.98 4.14 2.35
C LEU A 141 -8.64 5.50 2.10
N TYR A 142 -8.75 6.36 3.12
CA TYR A 142 -9.34 7.68 2.95
C TYR A 142 -8.50 8.61 2.09
N LEU A 143 -7.17 8.57 2.20
CA LEU A 143 -6.28 9.39 1.37
C LEU A 143 -6.39 9.00 -0.11
N ASP A 144 -6.37 7.71 -0.41
CA ASP A 144 -6.48 7.17 -1.78
C ASP A 144 -7.83 7.48 -2.40
N MET A 145 -8.88 7.51 -1.58
CA MET A 145 -10.24 7.89 -2.01
C MET A 145 -10.48 9.39 -2.04
N GLY A 146 -9.51 10.23 -1.65
CA GLY A 146 -9.60 11.69 -1.68
C GLY A 146 -10.41 12.31 -0.54
N TYR A 147 -10.45 11.67 0.63
CA TYR A 147 -11.11 12.15 1.85
C TYR A 147 -10.12 12.49 2.98
N PRO A 148 -9.26 13.52 2.81
CA PRO A 148 -8.20 13.83 3.77
C PRO A 148 -8.69 14.23 5.16
N ASP A 149 -9.89 14.82 5.27
CA ASP A 149 -10.45 15.18 6.58
C ASP A 149 -10.84 13.93 7.38
N ALA A 150 -11.43 12.93 6.74
CA ALA A 150 -11.73 11.65 7.37
C ALA A 150 -10.45 10.87 7.73
N ALA A 151 -9.43 10.92 6.87
CA ALA A 151 -8.10 10.38 7.17
C ALA A 151 -7.50 11.03 8.42
N LYS A 152 -7.66 12.36 8.56
CA LYS A 152 -7.17 13.12 9.73
C LYS A 152 -7.80 12.66 11.04
N GLU A 153 -9.11 12.42 11.04
CA GLU A 153 -9.81 11.93 12.22
C GLU A 153 -9.24 10.60 12.72
N TRP A 154 -8.94 9.69 11.79
CA TRP A 154 -8.33 8.40 12.11
C TRP A 154 -6.87 8.52 12.53
N LEU A 155 -6.10 9.37 11.88
CA LEU A 155 -4.73 9.67 12.30
C LEU A 155 -4.71 10.21 13.74
N ASP A 156 -5.61 11.15 14.09
CA ASP A 156 -5.66 11.73 15.42
C ASP A 156 -6.01 10.73 16.53
N ARG A 157 -6.69 9.63 16.23
CA ARG A 157 -6.95 8.53 17.20
C ARG A 157 -5.65 7.91 17.72
N GLY A 158 -4.69 7.67 16.82
CA GLY A 158 -3.40 7.06 17.17
C GLY A 158 -2.45 7.99 17.94
N LYS A 159 -2.66 9.30 17.86
CA LYS A 159 -1.69 10.30 18.30
C LYS A 159 -1.24 10.17 19.76
N SER A 160 -2.16 9.86 20.67
CA SER A 160 -1.83 9.76 22.10
C SER A 160 -1.06 8.48 22.43
N ARG A 161 -1.22 7.42 21.67
CA ARG A 161 -0.67 6.09 21.91
C ARG A 161 0.62 5.83 21.11
N TYR A 162 0.67 6.31 19.87
CA TYR A 162 1.68 5.94 18.88
C TYR A 162 2.57 7.10 18.41
N ALA A 163 2.52 8.28 19.05
CA ALA A 163 3.26 9.47 18.59
C ALA A 163 4.77 9.27 18.36
N GLU A 164 5.40 8.37 19.13
CA GLU A 164 6.83 8.05 19.03
C GLU A 164 7.11 6.75 18.24
N ASP A 165 6.05 6.07 17.81
CA ASP A 165 6.16 4.88 16.98
C ASP A 165 6.62 5.24 15.57
N GLU A 166 7.52 4.44 14.99
CA GLU A 166 8.13 4.73 13.69
C GLU A 166 7.12 4.63 12.54
N GLU A 167 6.24 3.62 12.59
CA GLU A 167 5.21 3.43 11.56
C GLU A 167 4.15 4.55 11.63
N TYR A 168 3.75 4.95 12.84
CA TYR A 168 2.84 6.08 13.01
C TYR A 168 3.46 7.41 12.58
N MET A 169 4.75 7.62 12.84
CA MET A 169 5.46 8.80 12.35
C MET A 169 5.55 8.83 10.83
N ALA A 170 5.76 7.67 10.19
CA ALA A 170 5.76 7.53 8.74
C ALA A 170 4.38 7.83 8.16
N LEU A 171 3.31 7.24 8.72
CA LEU A 171 1.93 7.55 8.36
C LEU A 171 1.62 9.05 8.47
N THR A 172 2.11 9.69 9.55
CA THR A 172 1.94 11.14 9.74
C THR A 172 2.65 11.94 8.65
N ALA A 173 3.87 11.53 8.28
CA ALA A 173 4.63 12.18 7.21
C ALA A 173 3.92 12.03 5.86
N ASP A 174 3.44 10.83 5.53
CA ASP A 174 2.70 10.54 4.30
C ASP A 174 1.39 11.34 4.22
N TYR A 175 0.63 11.41 5.32
CA TYR A 175 -0.56 12.24 5.42
C TYR A 175 -0.25 13.72 5.16
N LEU A 176 0.79 14.26 5.80
CA LEU A 176 1.20 15.65 5.64
C LEU A 176 1.64 15.95 4.20
N ALA A 177 2.38 15.03 3.58
CA ALA A 177 2.80 15.16 2.19
C ALA A 177 1.58 15.15 1.24
N SER A 178 0.65 14.23 1.43
CA SER A 178 -0.57 14.09 0.61
C SER A 178 -1.51 15.28 0.75
N THR A 179 -1.48 15.97 1.90
CA THR A 179 -2.30 17.16 2.17
C THR A 179 -1.56 18.49 1.92
N HIS A 180 -0.48 18.47 1.15
CA HIS A 180 0.34 19.62 0.77
C HIS A 180 1.00 20.39 1.94
N GLN A 181 1.14 19.75 3.10
CA GLN A 181 1.87 20.29 4.25
C GLN A 181 3.35 19.86 4.19
N VAL A 182 3.99 20.16 3.05
CA VAL A 182 5.28 19.59 2.65
C VAL A 182 6.41 19.88 3.65
N GLU A 183 6.48 21.09 4.20
CA GLU A 183 7.49 21.47 5.18
C GLU A 183 7.39 20.60 6.46
N SER A 184 6.17 20.35 6.91
CA SER A 184 5.93 19.50 8.07
C SER A 184 6.27 18.03 7.76
N ALA A 185 5.95 17.54 6.56
CA ALA A 185 6.32 16.21 6.12
C ALA A 185 7.85 16.01 6.12
N ILE A 186 8.61 16.98 5.60
CA ILE A 186 10.07 16.96 5.58
C ILE A 186 10.63 16.82 7.03
N ILE A 187 10.04 17.52 8.00
CA ILE A 187 10.48 17.40 9.40
C ILE A 187 10.29 15.98 9.93
N TYR A 188 9.16 15.33 9.62
CA TYR A 188 8.90 13.95 10.03
C TYR A 188 9.81 12.96 9.34
N TYR A 189 10.01 13.07 8.02
CA TYR A 189 10.93 12.18 7.29
C TYR A 189 12.37 12.31 7.78
N ASN A 190 12.86 13.52 8.10
CA ASN A 190 14.19 13.68 8.69
C ASN A 190 14.30 12.98 10.05
N LYS A 191 13.28 13.09 10.91
CA LYS A 191 13.27 12.36 12.19
C LYS A 191 13.29 10.84 12.01
N LEU A 192 12.59 10.33 10.98
CA LEU A 192 12.57 8.92 10.64
C LEU A 192 13.93 8.46 10.11
N ILE A 193 14.58 9.25 9.28
CA ILE A 193 15.93 8.98 8.76
C ILE A 193 16.95 9.00 9.90
N ASP A 194 16.84 9.91 10.88
CA ASP A 194 17.70 9.92 12.06
C ASP A 194 17.58 8.62 12.88
N LYS A 195 16.40 7.99 12.92
CA LYS A 195 16.15 6.70 13.58
C LYS A 195 16.61 5.52 12.72
N SER A 196 16.25 5.52 11.42
CA SER A 196 16.42 4.41 10.51
C SER A 196 16.99 4.86 9.15
N PRO A 197 18.29 5.24 9.09
CA PRO A 197 18.90 5.87 7.91
C PRO A 197 19.00 4.96 6.67
N PHE A 198 18.87 3.65 6.84
CA PHE A 198 18.92 2.68 5.77
C PHE A 198 17.53 2.22 5.29
N ASN A 199 16.46 2.92 5.69
CA ASN A 199 15.13 2.68 5.14
C ASN A 199 14.94 3.53 3.87
N PRO A 200 14.89 2.93 2.67
CA PRO A 200 14.78 3.68 1.42
C PRO A 200 13.47 4.46 1.30
N SER A 201 12.39 4.00 1.93
CA SER A 201 11.08 4.65 1.86
C SER A 201 11.09 6.04 2.47
N TYR A 202 11.87 6.29 3.51
CA TYR A 202 11.96 7.61 4.15
C TYR A 202 12.72 8.61 3.27
N TRP A 203 13.77 8.17 2.60
CA TRP A 203 14.46 8.97 1.60
C TRP A 203 13.55 9.27 0.40
N MET A 204 12.75 8.29 -0.04
CA MET A 204 11.77 8.50 -1.10
C MET A 204 10.68 9.50 -0.70
N GLY A 205 10.26 9.52 0.56
CA GLY A 205 9.38 10.55 1.10
C GLY A 205 9.97 11.96 0.95
N LEU A 206 11.27 12.13 1.28
CA LEU A 206 11.98 13.39 1.05
C LEU A 206 12.11 13.74 -0.44
N VAL A 207 12.39 12.76 -1.30
CA VAL A 207 12.45 12.95 -2.76
C VAL A 207 11.16 13.59 -3.26
N LYS A 208 10.00 13.00 -2.90
CA LYS A 208 8.67 13.50 -3.29
C LYS A 208 8.44 14.92 -2.78
N CYS A 209 8.79 15.19 -1.53
CA CYS A 209 8.66 16.50 -0.91
C CYS A 209 9.52 17.56 -1.61
N TYR A 210 10.80 17.28 -1.83
CA TYR A 210 11.70 18.21 -2.50
C TYR A 210 11.34 18.42 -3.96
N PHE A 211 10.86 17.39 -4.66
CA PHE A 211 10.41 17.48 -6.03
C PHE A 211 9.20 18.42 -6.16
N VAL A 212 8.21 18.28 -5.27
CA VAL A 212 7.03 19.17 -5.22
C VAL A 212 7.41 20.62 -4.91
N GLN A 213 8.48 20.85 -4.12
CA GLN A 213 9.01 22.19 -3.83
C GLN A 213 9.96 22.72 -4.91
N GLU A 214 10.13 22.01 -6.02
CA GLU A 214 11.09 22.34 -7.10
C GLU A 214 12.55 22.44 -6.61
N GLN A 215 12.88 21.84 -5.45
CA GLN A 215 14.24 21.76 -4.92
C GLN A 215 14.97 20.56 -5.55
N ILE A 216 15.18 20.65 -6.87
CA ILE A 216 15.59 19.51 -7.71
C ILE A 216 16.93 18.90 -7.27
N ASP A 217 17.90 19.75 -6.89
CA ASP A 217 19.21 19.26 -6.43
C ASP A 217 19.08 18.39 -5.16
N LYS A 218 18.24 18.83 -4.20
CA LYS A 218 17.97 18.04 -2.98
C LYS A 218 17.19 16.75 -3.27
N ALA A 219 16.28 16.80 -4.24
CA ALA A 219 15.58 15.58 -4.65
C ALA A 219 16.54 14.56 -5.26
N ILE A 220 17.54 14.99 -6.06
CA ILE A 220 18.58 14.11 -6.61
C ILE A 220 19.43 13.53 -5.47
N GLU A 221 19.88 14.35 -4.52
CA GLU A 221 20.67 13.90 -3.37
C GLU A 221 19.90 12.84 -2.54
N ALA A 222 18.62 13.09 -2.26
CA ALA A 222 17.78 12.14 -1.55
C ALA A 222 17.57 10.83 -2.35
N CYS A 223 17.47 10.89 -3.69
CA CYS A 223 17.47 9.69 -4.54
C CYS A 223 18.77 8.88 -4.38
N ASP A 224 19.92 9.55 -4.30
CA ASP A 224 21.20 8.87 -4.12
C ASP A 224 21.27 8.13 -2.78
N PHE A 225 20.74 8.71 -1.71
CA PHE A 225 20.64 8.05 -0.42
C PHE A 225 19.65 6.87 -0.44
N ALA A 226 18.50 7.02 -1.12
CA ALA A 226 17.55 5.91 -1.29
C ALA A 226 18.20 4.73 -2.02
N LEU A 227 18.95 5.00 -3.10
CA LEU A 227 19.68 3.99 -3.87
C LEU A 227 20.88 3.40 -3.12
N ALA A 228 21.50 4.15 -2.22
CA ALA A 228 22.55 3.63 -1.34
C ALA A 228 21.98 2.66 -0.28
N ALA A 229 20.72 2.85 0.13
CA ALA A 229 19.99 1.98 1.03
C ALA A 229 19.42 0.73 0.34
N ASP A 230 18.91 0.90 -0.90
CA ASP A 230 18.39 -0.16 -1.75
C ASP A 230 18.71 0.14 -3.23
N ASP A 231 19.68 -0.56 -3.79
CA ASP A 231 20.13 -0.40 -5.18
C ASP A 231 19.10 -0.86 -6.23
N GLN A 232 18.04 -1.58 -5.81
CA GLN A 232 16.93 -2.01 -6.66
C GLN A 232 15.71 -1.06 -6.58
N CYS A 233 15.80 0.06 -5.86
CA CYS A 233 14.71 1.03 -5.74
C CYS A 233 14.39 1.70 -7.09
N GLY A 234 13.50 1.09 -7.87
CA GLY A 234 13.09 1.56 -9.20
C GLY A 234 12.46 2.94 -9.17
N GLU A 235 11.75 3.29 -8.10
CA GLU A 235 11.12 4.60 -7.92
C GLU A 235 12.19 5.71 -7.81
N ALA A 236 13.30 5.45 -7.09
CA ALA A 236 14.40 6.40 -6.98
C ALA A 236 15.07 6.67 -8.33
N TYR A 237 15.27 5.64 -9.17
CA TYR A 237 15.76 5.83 -10.53
C TYR A 237 14.80 6.66 -11.37
N ALA A 238 13.50 6.40 -11.28
CA ALA A 238 12.48 7.15 -12.04
C ALA A 238 12.47 8.64 -11.65
N TYR A 239 12.43 8.94 -10.34
CA TYR A 239 12.49 10.33 -9.87
C TYR A 239 13.79 11.02 -10.25
N LYS A 240 14.93 10.35 -10.15
CA LYS A 240 16.23 10.91 -10.54
C LYS A 240 16.26 11.25 -12.02
N ALA A 241 15.72 10.39 -12.89
CA ALA A 241 15.57 10.67 -14.31
C ALA A 241 14.66 11.88 -14.58
N HIS A 242 13.53 11.99 -13.86
CA HIS A 242 12.65 13.17 -13.96
C HIS A 242 13.35 14.46 -13.53
N CYS A 243 14.14 14.43 -12.46
CA CYS A 243 14.93 15.57 -11.99
C CYS A 243 15.90 16.06 -13.07
N PHE A 244 16.68 15.16 -13.69
CA PHE A 244 17.59 15.52 -14.77
C PHE A 244 16.89 16.05 -16.01
N PHE A 245 15.73 15.49 -16.35
CA PHE A 245 14.92 16.01 -17.46
C PHE A 245 14.43 17.44 -17.17
N TYR A 246 14.02 17.71 -15.92
CA TYR A 246 13.59 19.04 -15.50
C TYR A 246 14.72 20.07 -15.61
N LEU A 247 15.93 19.74 -15.11
CA LEU A 247 17.09 20.62 -15.18
C LEU A 247 17.50 20.93 -16.63
N ASN A 248 17.57 19.91 -17.51
CA ASN A 248 17.93 20.10 -18.92
C ASN A 248 16.92 20.97 -19.67
N ASN A 249 15.63 20.89 -19.34
CA ASN A 249 14.61 21.74 -19.96
C ASN A 249 14.66 23.16 -19.42
N SER A 250 15.00 23.36 -18.15
CA SER A 250 15.16 24.71 -17.57
C SER A 250 16.27 25.47 -18.25
N ASP A 251 17.41 24.84 -18.55
CA ASP A 251 18.56 25.46 -19.24
C ASP A 251 18.25 25.86 -20.67
N THR A 252 17.29 25.18 -21.31
CA THR A 252 16.89 25.52 -22.71
C THR A 252 15.87 26.65 -22.81
N ILE A 253 15.19 27.03 -21.73
CA ILE A 253 14.21 28.14 -21.71
C ILE A 253 14.89 29.48 -21.41
N PHE A 254 16.07 29.48 -20.78
CA PHE A 254 16.81 30.70 -20.42
C PHE A 254 18.00 31.04 -21.33
N ASN A 255 18.21 30.28 -22.42
CA ASN A 255 19.16 30.56 -23.49
C ASN A 255 18.42 30.92 -24.81
#